data_24c7b6c7e684e7f136d6e41bcf31a187
#
_entry.id   24c7b6c7e684e7f136d6e41bcf31a187
#
_cell.length_a   1.000
_cell.length_b   1.000
_cell.length_c   1.000
_cell.angle_alpha   90.00
_cell.angle_beta   90.00
_cell.angle_gamma   90.00
#
_symmetry.space_group_name_H-M   'P 1'
#
loop_
_entity.id
_entity.type
_entity.pdbx_description
1 polymer ?
#
loop_
_entity_poly.entity_id
_entity_poly.type
_entity_poly.pdbx_seq_one_letter_code
_entity_poly.pdbx_strand_id
1 'polypeptide(L)'
;DTIAFATDEDGRRVFAIYDAKYYVPEVARKIEKQPGLESVTKQFLYQSAYKDFVLDHGFDYVVNAFLVPSAESELKELARVSFPKVMGEVEPPFSNYIHMWALPASAVFEAYLRGERIDTESMKKIWENGE
;
A
#
# COMPACT_ATOMS: atom_id res chain seq x y z
N ASP A 1 0.98 7.81 -7.62
CA ASP A 1 0.21 7.49 -6.41
C ASP A 1 -1.24 7.26 -6.75
N THR A 2 -1.83 6.28 -6.10
CA THR A 2 -3.20 5.87 -6.38
C THR A 2 -3.98 5.78 -5.08
N ILE A 3 -5.19 6.32 -5.10
CA ILE A 3 -6.17 6.18 -4.03
C ILE A 3 -7.21 5.18 -4.49
N ALA A 4 -7.55 4.24 -3.62
CA ALA A 4 -8.59 3.26 -3.89
C ALA A 4 -9.55 3.14 -2.70
N PHE A 5 -10.80 2.87 -2.99
CA PHE A 5 -11.83 2.59 -2.00
C PHE A 5 -12.27 1.15 -2.16
N ALA A 6 -12.36 0.44 -1.06
CA ALA A 6 -12.74 -0.97 -1.09
C ALA A 6 -13.59 -1.32 0.13
N THR A 7 -14.19 -2.51 0.06
CA THR A 7 -14.89 -3.11 1.19
C THR A 7 -14.27 -4.48 1.42
N ASP A 8 -13.87 -4.78 2.64
CA ASP A 8 -13.29 -6.08 2.97
C ASP A 8 -14.37 -7.17 3.18
N GLU A 9 -13.94 -8.38 3.52
CA GLU A 9 -14.86 -9.51 3.71
C GLU A 9 -15.85 -9.30 4.85
N ASP A 10 -15.46 -8.52 5.86
CA ASP A 10 -16.31 -8.22 7.01
C ASP A 10 -17.23 -7.01 6.80
N GLY A 11 -17.21 -6.46 5.59
CA GLY A 11 -18.01 -5.29 5.24
C GLY A 11 -17.40 -3.97 5.68
N ARG A 12 -16.16 -3.97 6.18
CA ARG A 12 -15.47 -2.75 6.58
C ARG A 12 -14.98 -1.98 5.36
N ARG A 13 -15.09 -0.67 5.43
CA ARG A 13 -14.69 0.22 4.33
C ARG A 13 -13.22 0.61 4.46
N VAL A 14 -12.49 0.41 3.40
CA VAL A 14 -11.04 0.61 3.35
C VAL A 14 -10.70 1.81 2.46
N PHE A 15 -9.89 2.70 2.98
CA PHE A 15 -9.24 3.76 2.20
C PHE A 15 -7.78 3.35 1.97
N ALA A 16 -7.42 3.09 0.73
CA ALA A 16 -6.10 2.59 0.39
C ALA A 16 -5.29 3.64 -0.37
N ILE A 17 -4.05 3.83 0.07
CA ILE A 17 -3.07 4.69 -0.58
C ILE A 17 -1.95 3.81 -1.10
N TYR A 18 -1.80 3.76 -2.42
CA TYR A 18 -0.76 2.97 -3.08
C TYR A 18 0.27 3.86 -3.76
N ASP A 19 1.53 3.49 -3.63
CA ASP A 19 2.61 4.08 -4.40
C ASP A 19 3.36 2.95 -5.11
N ALA A 20 3.31 2.93 -6.43
CA ALA A 20 4.03 1.95 -7.23
C ALA A 20 5.49 2.33 -7.35
N LYS A 21 6.37 1.40 -7.04
CA LYS A 21 7.82 1.56 -7.17
C LYS A 21 8.32 0.61 -8.26
N TYR A 22 8.96 1.17 -9.26
CA TYR A 22 9.41 0.43 -10.46
C TYR A 22 10.81 -0.16 -10.32
N TYR A 23 11.22 -0.52 -9.14
CA TYR A 23 12.45 -1.24 -8.91
C TYR A 23 12.16 -2.58 -8.23
N VAL A 24 13.03 -3.57 -8.48
CA VAL A 24 12.96 -4.86 -7.80
C VAL A 24 13.85 -4.78 -6.57
N PRO A 25 13.28 -4.81 -5.35
CA PRO A 25 14.11 -4.82 -4.16
C PRO A 25 14.84 -6.16 -4.08
N GLU A 26 16.14 -6.13 -4.04
CA GLU A 26 16.94 -7.31 -3.70
C GLU A 26 16.89 -7.49 -2.19
N VAL A 27 15.86 -8.15 -1.72
CA VAL A 27 15.53 -8.28 -0.29
C VAL A 27 16.67 -8.90 0.52
N ALA A 28 17.53 -9.65 -0.14
CA ALA A 28 18.64 -10.33 0.52
C ALA A 28 19.94 -9.53 0.58
N ARG A 29 20.04 -8.41 -0.11
CA ARG A 29 21.36 -7.80 -0.34
C ARG A 29 21.56 -6.36 0.04
N LYS A 30 20.53 -5.50 0.05
CA LYS A 30 20.80 -4.06 0.24
C LYS A 30 19.61 -3.28 0.79
N ILE A 31 19.82 -2.75 1.94
CA ILE A 31 19.05 -1.65 2.53
C ILE A 31 18.88 -0.46 1.54
N GLU A 32 19.81 -0.30 0.60
CA GLU A 32 19.84 0.79 -0.38
C GLU A 32 18.67 0.79 -1.39
N LYS A 33 18.00 -0.36 -1.58
CA LYS A 33 16.85 -0.47 -2.49
C LYS A 33 15.49 -0.50 -1.78
N GLN A 34 15.46 -0.17 -0.52
CA GLN A 34 14.21 0.05 0.19
C GLN A 34 13.74 1.49 -0.03
N PRO A 35 12.42 1.76 0.09
CA PRO A 35 11.93 3.13 0.02
C PRO A 35 12.66 4.01 1.01
N GLY A 36 13.22 5.10 0.52
CA GLY A 36 13.93 6.05 1.36
C GLY A 36 13.00 6.86 2.24
N LEU A 37 13.57 7.61 3.16
CA LEU A 37 12.85 8.47 4.08
C LEU A 37 11.91 9.46 3.36
N GLU A 38 12.32 9.95 2.20
CA GLU A 38 11.49 10.84 1.39
C GLU A 38 10.17 10.18 0.97
N SER A 39 10.23 8.93 0.49
CA SER A 39 9.04 8.17 0.09
C SER A 39 8.14 7.85 1.28
N VAL A 40 8.73 7.51 2.42
CA VAL A 40 7.99 7.24 3.66
C VAL A 40 7.28 8.50 4.15
N THR A 41 7.98 9.63 4.17
CA THR A 41 7.43 10.93 4.55
C THR A 41 6.28 11.34 3.65
N LYS A 42 6.44 11.15 2.35
CA LYS A 42 5.40 11.44 1.35
C LYS A 42 4.11 10.66 1.62
N GLN A 43 4.21 9.38 1.92
CA GLN A 43 3.05 8.54 2.24
C GLN A 43 2.35 8.99 3.52
N PHE A 44 3.11 9.38 4.52
CA PHE A 44 2.56 9.96 5.74
C PHE A 44 1.80 11.26 5.45
N LEU A 45 2.38 12.15 4.65
CA LEU A 45 1.75 13.41 4.28
C LEU A 45 0.46 13.20 3.49
N TYR A 46 0.42 12.23 2.59
CA TYR A 46 -0.80 11.88 1.88
C TYR A 46 -1.91 11.41 2.82
N GLN A 47 -1.59 10.52 3.75
CA GLN A 47 -2.55 10.08 4.74
C GLN A 47 -3.09 11.26 5.56
N SER A 48 -2.22 12.16 5.98
CA SER A 48 -2.59 13.37 6.71
C SER A 48 -3.47 14.30 5.88
N ALA A 49 -3.17 14.45 4.59
CA ALA A 49 -3.94 15.29 3.69
C ALA A 49 -5.37 14.78 3.48
N TYR A 50 -5.59 13.48 3.53
CA TYR A 50 -6.90 12.86 3.38
C TYR A 50 -7.64 12.62 4.69
N LYS A 51 -7.09 13.08 5.81
CA LYS A 51 -7.65 12.86 7.14
C LYS A 51 -9.13 13.22 7.24
N ASP A 52 -9.50 14.41 6.85
CA ASP A 52 -10.88 14.87 6.94
C ASP A 52 -11.81 14.07 6.03
N PHE A 53 -11.34 13.77 4.82
CA PHE A 53 -12.09 12.93 3.89
C PHE A 53 -12.38 11.55 4.46
N VAL A 54 -11.38 10.90 5.04
CA VAL A 54 -11.49 9.57 5.65
C VAL A 54 -12.50 9.57 6.78
N LEU A 55 -12.42 10.55 7.66
CA LEU A 55 -13.32 10.68 8.80
C LEU A 55 -14.76 11.02 8.37
N ASP A 56 -14.91 11.95 7.44
CA ASP A 56 -16.24 12.40 6.99
C ASP A 56 -16.99 11.30 6.21
N HIS A 57 -16.27 10.41 5.53
CA HIS A 57 -16.87 9.34 4.74
C HIS A 57 -16.98 8.01 5.48
N GLY A 58 -16.57 7.94 6.74
CA GLY A 58 -16.78 6.77 7.59
C GLY A 58 -15.98 5.55 7.19
N PHE A 59 -14.74 5.73 6.73
CA PHE A 59 -13.85 4.61 6.48
C PHE A 59 -13.42 3.96 7.79
N ASP A 60 -13.39 2.63 7.81
CA ASP A 60 -13.06 1.87 9.01
C ASP A 60 -11.57 1.77 9.26
N TYR A 61 -10.77 1.71 8.19
CA TYR A 61 -9.32 1.76 8.31
C TYR A 61 -8.66 2.23 7.01
N VAL A 62 -7.39 2.64 7.15
CA VAL A 62 -6.55 3.11 6.06
C VAL A 62 -5.43 2.10 5.84
N VAL A 63 -5.19 1.74 4.59
CA VAL A 63 -4.04 0.93 4.17
C VAL A 63 -3.09 1.82 3.40
N ASN A 64 -1.83 1.82 3.80
CA ASN A 64 -0.79 2.57 3.13
C ASN A 64 0.26 1.57 2.63
N ALA A 65 0.51 1.54 1.34
CA ALA A 65 1.33 0.48 0.76
C ALA A 65 2.23 0.96 -0.37
N PHE A 66 3.42 0.38 -0.42
CA PHE A 66 4.28 0.39 -1.60
C PHE A 66 4.06 -0.90 -2.38
N LEU A 67 3.91 -0.79 -3.68
CA LEU A 67 3.76 -1.92 -4.59
C LEU A 67 5.01 -1.99 -5.47
N VAL A 68 5.71 -3.13 -5.41
CA VAL A 68 6.91 -3.35 -6.22
C VAL A 68 6.72 -4.55 -7.14
N PRO A 69 7.26 -4.52 -8.36
CA PRO A 69 7.14 -5.66 -9.27
C PRO A 69 7.94 -6.85 -8.75
N SER A 70 7.43 -8.04 -8.99
CA SER A 70 8.07 -9.29 -8.59
C SER A 70 8.02 -10.31 -9.73
N ALA A 71 9.03 -11.16 -9.83
CA ALA A 71 9.05 -12.30 -10.73
C ALA A 71 8.21 -13.47 -10.21
N GLU A 72 7.81 -13.45 -8.95
CA GLU A 72 6.96 -14.48 -8.35
C GLU A 72 5.53 -14.39 -8.88
N SER A 73 4.79 -15.49 -8.81
CA SER A 73 3.42 -15.59 -9.33
C SER A 73 2.37 -15.15 -8.32
N GLU A 74 2.75 -14.95 -7.06
CA GLU A 74 1.83 -14.60 -5.99
C GLU A 74 2.13 -13.25 -5.37
N LEU A 75 1.06 -12.58 -4.95
CA LEU A 75 1.15 -11.36 -4.15
C LEU A 75 1.72 -11.71 -2.77
N LYS A 76 2.80 -11.04 -2.37
CA LYS A 76 3.50 -11.33 -1.13
C LYS A 76 3.89 -10.06 -0.39
N GLU A 77 3.61 -10.03 0.91
CA GLU A 77 4.11 -8.95 1.76
C GLU A 77 5.60 -9.15 2.02
N LEU A 78 6.41 -8.14 1.68
CA LEU A 78 7.86 -8.18 1.85
C LEU A 78 8.30 -7.59 3.18
N ALA A 79 7.66 -6.53 3.62
CA ALA A 79 8.05 -5.80 4.81
C ALA A 79 6.96 -4.85 5.28
N ARG A 80 7.11 -4.37 6.50
CA ARG A 80 6.35 -3.25 7.06
C ARG A 80 7.34 -2.18 7.49
N VAL A 81 7.06 -0.95 7.11
CA VAL A 81 7.89 0.19 7.47
C VAL A 81 7.10 1.09 8.40
N SER A 82 7.60 1.29 9.61
CA SER A 82 6.99 2.23 10.55
C SER A 82 7.28 3.66 10.13
N PHE A 83 6.33 4.56 10.33
CA PHE A 83 6.61 5.98 10.21
C PHE A 83 7.61 6.42 11.29
N PRO A 84 8.52 7.36 10.98
CA PRO A 84 9.45 7.87 11.98
C PRO A 84 8.72 8.43 13.20
N LYS A 85 9.25 8.15 14.39
CA LYS A 85 8.66 8.60 15.66
C LYS A 85 8.47 10.11 15.74
N VAL A 86 9.32 10.86 15.05
CA VAL A 86 9.22 12.33 14.98
C VAL A 86 7.89 12.80 14.38
N MET A 87 7.23 11.97 13.57
CA MET A 87 5.93 12.27 12.99
C MET A 87 4.76 11.98 13.93
N GLY A 88 5.05 11.39 15.09
CA GLY A 88 4.05 11.00 16.08
C GLY A 88 3.33 9.71 15.70
N GLU A 89 2.46 9.27 16.60
CA GLU A 89 1.57 8.15 16.36
C GLU A 89 0.20 8.67 15.93
N VAL A 90 -0.46 7.93 15.07
CA VAL A 90 -1.82 8.22 14.63
C VAL A 90 -2.80 7.23 15.24
N GLU A 91 -4.02 7.70 15.48
CA GLU A 91 -5.09 6.88 16.02
C GLU A 91 -5.87 6.20 14.88
N PRO A 92 -6.48 5.03 15.14
CA PRO A 92 -7.41 4.46 14.15
C PRO A 92 -8.46 5.49 13.70
N PRO A 93 -8.85 5.50 12.44
CA PRO A 93 -8.62 4.48 11.40
C PRO A 93 -7.29 4.59 10.65
N PHE A 94 -6.42 5.51 11.01
CA PHE A 94 -5.17 5.77 10.30
C PHE A 94 -4.10 4.71 10.63
N SER A 95 -3.17 4.53 9.70
CA SER A 95 -2.11 3.54 9.79
C SER A 95 -0.80 4.17 10.29
N ASN A 96 -0.11 3.46 11.17
CA ASN A 96 1.24 3.80 11.62
C ASN A 96 2.33 3.12 10.78
N TYR A 97 1.94 2.34 9.77
CA TYR A 97 2.85 1.54 8.96
C TYR A 97 2.58 1.73 7.48
N ILE A 98 3.64 1.53 6.70
CA ILE A 98 3.52 1.31 5.26
C ILE A 98 3.85 -0.15 5.01
N HIS A 99 2.95 -0.85 4.33
CA HIS A 99 3.17 -2.23 3.91
C HIS A 99 3.86 -2.25 2.56
N MET A 100 4.91 -3.05 2.41
CA MET A 100 5.59 -3.24 1.15
C MET A 100 5.16 -4.58 0.55
N TRP A 101 4.50 -4.55 -0.59
CA TRP A 101 3.97 -5.72 -1.26
C TRP A 101 4.64 -5.96 -2.61
N ALA A 102 5.07 -7.20 -2.83
CA ALA A 102 5.52 -7.66 -4.14
C ALA A 102 4.30 -8.04 -4.98
N LEU A 103 4.15 -7.37 -6.12
CA LEU A 103 3.07 -7.60 -7.05
C LEU A 103 3.60 -8.40 -8.24
N PRO A 104 2.97 -9.54 -8.62
CA PRO A 104 3.44 -10.31 -9.77
C PRO A 104 3.52 -9.44 -11.03
N ALA A 105 4.72 -9.26 -11.55
CA ALA A 105 4.95 -8.42 -12.72
C ALA A 105 4.19 -8.93 -13.95
N SER A 106 4.07 -10.24 -14.10
CA SER A 106 3.30 -10.86 -15.19
C SER A 106 1.83 -10.46 -15.17
N ALA A 107 1.20 -10.44 -13.99
CA ALA A 107 -0.21 -10.03 -13.85
C ALA A 107 -0.40 -8.56 -14.18
N VAL A 108 0.50 -7.70 -13.72
CA VAL A 108 0.48 -6.26 -14.02
C VAL A 108 0.66 -6.03 -15.51
N PHE A 109 1.61 -6.72 -16.12
CA PHE A 109 1.91 -6.58 -17.54
C PHE A 109 0.74 -7.07 -18.40
N GLU A 110 0.12 -8.20 -18.06
CA GLU A 110 -1.07 -8.70 -18.76
C GLU A 110 -2.24 -7.72 -18.65
N ALA A 111 -2.49 -7.18 -17.47
CA ALA A 111 -3.55 -6.18 -17.28
C ALA A 111 -3.30 -4.94 -18.14
N TYR A 112 -2.05 -4.49 -18.21
CA TYR A 112 -1.64 -3.36 -19.04
C TYR A 112 -1.89 -3.62 -20.53
N LEU A 113 -1.49 -4.81 -21.02
CA LEU A 113 -1.67 -5.19 -22.42
C LEU A 113 -3.15 -5.31 -22.82
N ARG A 114 -4.00 -5.69 -21.91
CA ARG A 114 -5.46 -5.79 -22.16
C ARG A 114 -6.20 -4.48 -21.97
N GLY A 115 -5.51 -3.44 -21.51
CA GLY A 115 -6.15 -2.18 -21.15
C GLY A 115 -7.08 -2.32 -19.93
N GLU A 116 -6.91 -3.36 -19.15
CA GLU A 116 -7.70 -3.64 -17.96
C GLU A 116 -7.03 -3.09 -16.70
N ARG A 117 -7.84 -2.77 -15.70
CA ARG A 117 -7.32 -2.47 -14.37
C ARG A 117 -7.04 -3.76 -13.64
N ILE A 118 -6.07 -3.73 -12.73
CA ILE A 118 -5.84 -4.86 -11.83
C ILE A 118 -7.11 -5.05 -11.00
N ASP A 119 -7.60 -6.29 -11.00
CA ASP A 119 -8.80 -6.65 -10.28
C ASP A 119 -8.65 -6.41 -8.77
N THR A 120 -9.68 -5.85 -8.17
CA THR A 120 -9.73 -5.63 -6.71
C THR A 120 -9.62 -6.94 -5.93
N GLU A 121 -10.11 -8.04 -6.46
CA GLU A 121 -9.95 -9.37 -5.85
C GLU A 121 -8.47 -9.76 -5.71
N SER A 122 -7.65 -9.43 -6.71
CA SER A 122 -6.21 -9.69 -6.67
C SER A 122 -5.48 -8.90 -5.59
N MET A 123 -6.05 -7.77 -5.17
CA MET A 123 -5.46 -6.89 -4.17
C MET A 123 -6.00 -7.12 -2.75
N LYS A 124 -6.91 -8.06 -2.60
CA LYS A 124 -7.63 -8.31 -1.35
C LYS A 124 -6.72 -8.63 -0.16
N LYS A 125 -5.66 -9.39 -0.39
CA LYS A 125 -4.67 -9.71 0.65
C LYS A 125 -4.04 -8.48 1.29
N ILE A 126 -3.86 -7.40 0.53
CA ILE A 126 -3.29 -6.15 1.03
C ILE A 126 -4.21 -5.53 2.06
N TRP A 127 -5.52 -5.56 1.80
CA TRP A 127 -6.51 -4.99 2.71
C TRP A 127 -6.69 -5.84 3.97
N GLU A 128 -6.76 -7.14 3.81
CA GLU A 128 -6.97 -8.08 4.93
C GLU A 128 -5.83 -8.04 5.94
N ASN A 129 -4.61 -7.76 5.49
CA ASN A 129 -3.42 -7.69 6.33
C ASN A 129 -2.99 -6.25 6.65
N GLY A 130 -3.80 -5.27 6.29
CA GLY A 130 -3.46 -3.84 6.38
C GLY A 130 -3.66 -3.20 7.74
N GLU A 131 -4.28 -3.88 8.65
CA GLU A 131 -4.50 -3.39 10.01
C GLU A 131 -3.28 -3.47 10.91
#